data_980e8c32ade216cdc4016def20c2722b
#
_entry.id   980e8c32ade216cdc4016def20c2722b
#
_cell.length_a   1.000
_cell.length_b   1.000
_cell.length_c   1.000
_cell.angle_alpha   90.00
_cell.angle_beta   90.00
_cell.angle_gamma   90.00
#
_symmetry.space_group_name_H-M   'P 1'
#
loop_
_entity.id
_entity.type
_entity.pdbx_description
1 polymer ?
#
loop_
_entity_poly.entity_id
_entity_poly.type
_entity_poly.pdbx_seq_one_letter_code
_entity_poly.pdbx_strand_id
1 'polypeptide(L)'
;MGFRGEALPSIASVAQVELQTSNGEEGTLLRYNYGSLDVDETCNCPRGTKLDVSGLFVKTPARFKHLKSISYEFSVIADLMNKMALSHPQIRFQLSHDGRVVFQTSGNGNIQEILYQMYGKEVAQNAIPFEGNNEDFHIHGYAIQPKINRATKYFMFLTLNTRLIRSVAIQKAILDLSLIHISEPT
;
A
#
# COMPACT_ATOMS: atom_id res chain seq x y z
N MET A 1 -8.30 -7.25 -2.61
CA MET A 1 -8.24 -8.40 -3.52
C MET A 1 -8.24 -7.91 -4.96
N GLY A 2 -7.26 -8.28 -5.79
CA GLY A 2 -7.28 -8.06 -7.22
C GLY A 2 -8.21 -9.05 -7.89
N PHE A 3 -8.71 -8.76 -9.10
CA PHE A 3 -9.65 -9.66 -9.79
C PHE A 3 -9.30 -9.90 -11.27
N ARG A 4 -8.35 -9.14 -11.86
CA ARG A 4 -8.03 -9.26 -13.29
C ARG A 4 -6.99 -10.34 -13.61
N GLY A 5 -6.14 -10.72 -12.65
CA GLY A 5 -5.06 -11.69 -12.88
C GLY A 5 -3.97 -11.25 -13.88
N GLU A 6 -3.98 -9.98 -14.31
CA GLU A 6 -3.14 -9.46 -15.41
C GLU A 6 -1.83 -8.81 -14.95
N ALA A 7 -1.65 -8.61 -13.64
CA ALA A 7 -0.50 -7.86 -13.13
C ALA A 7 0.82 -8.59 -13.38
N LEU A 8 0.92 -9.86 -13.01
CA LEU A 8 2.14 -10.64 -13.18
C LEU A 8 2.51 -10.84 -14.67
N PRO A 9 1.59 -11.22 -15.58
CA PRO A 9 1.89 -11.28 -17.01
C PRO A 9 2.37 -9.94 -17.58
N SER A 10 1.75 -8.83 -17.15
CA SER A 10 2.16 -7.49 -17.58
C SER A 10 3.56 -7.11 -17.10
N ILE A 11 3.93 -7.46 -15.87
CA ILE A 11 5.28 -7.25 -15.33
C ILE A 11 6.27 -8.15 -16.07
N ALA A 12 5.97 -9.45 -16.23
CA ALA A 12 6.83 -10.41 -16.90
C ALA A 12 7.12 -10.04 -18.37
N SER A 13 6.19 -9.36 -19.04
CA SER A 13 6.39 -8.92 -20.43
C SER A 13 7.48 -7.83 -20.59
N VAL A 14 7.82 -7.09 -19.51
CA VAL A 14 8.74 -5.94 -19.55
C VAL A 14 9.89 -6.03 -18.55
N ALA A 15 10.04 -7.16 -17.87
CA ALA A 15 11.04 -7.39 -16.83
C ALA A 15 11.54 -8.83 -16.87
N GLN A 16 12.59 -9.11 -16.13
CA GLN A 16 12.98 -10.46 -15.72
C GLN A 16 12.26 -10.75 -14.39
N VAL A 17 11.58 -11.89 -14.31
CA VAL A 17 10.78 -12.29 -13.15
C VAL A 17 11.15 -13.69 -12.72
N GLU A 18 11.49 -13.87 -11.46
CA GLU A 18 11.58 -15.18 -10.81
C GLU A 18 10.48 -15.28 -9.75
N LEU A 19 9.66 -16.31 -9.86
CA LEU A 19 8.58 -16.63 -8.92
C LEU A 19 8.84 -17.99 -8.31
N GLN A 20 8.90 -18.06 -6.98
CA GLN A 20 8.90 -19.29 -6.22
C GLN A 20 7.66 -19.30 -5.33
N THR A 21 6.87 -20.36 -5.39
CA THR A 21 5.65 -20.46 -4.59
C THR A 21 5.40 -21.89 -4.14
N SER A 22 4.89 -22.05 -2.90
CA SER A 22 4.52 -23.35 -2.37
C SER A 22 3.34 -23.23 -1.39
N ASN A 23 2.51 -24.26 -1.36
CA ASN A 23 1.46 -24.44 -0.34
C ASN A 23 1.96 -25.13 0.94
N GLY A 24 3.24 -25.53 0.96
CA GLY A 24 3.90 -26.25 2.06
C GLY A 24 4.19 -27.71 1.75
N GLU A 25 3.80 -28.20 0.58
CA GLU A 25 4.12 -29.54 0.06
C GLU A 25 5.16 -29.38 -1.04
N GLU A 26 4.74 -29.33 -2.29
CA GLU A 26 5.59 -29.13 -3.44
C GLU A 26 5.58 -27.66 -3.86
N GLY A 27 6.74 -27.12 -4.21
CA GLY A 27 6.88 -25.76 -4.70
C GLY A 27 7.07 -25.73 -6.21
N THR A 28 6.77 -24.57 -6.81
CA THR A 28 6.98 -24.27 -8.22
C THR A 28 7.94 -23.10 -8.38
N LEU A 29 8.89 -23.22 -9.30
CA LEU A 29 9.78 -22.16 -9.75
C LEU A 29 9.46 -21.80 -11.20
N LEU A 30 9.12 -20.53 -11.41
CA LEU A 30 8.95 -19.95 -12.75
C LEU A 30 9.98 -18.85 -12.98
N ARG A 31 10.60 -18.83 -14.16
CA ARG A 31 11.43 -17.71 -14.61
C ARG A 31 10.94 -17.19 -15.94
N TYR A 32 10.70 -15.91 -15.99
CA TYR A 32 10.36 -15.18 -17.20
C TYR A 32 11.47 -14.19 -17.55
N ASN A 33 11.75 -14.09 -18.83
CA ASN A 33 12.73 -13.17 -19.41
C ASN A 33 12.06 -12.34 -20.51
N TYR A 34 11.52 -11.18 -20.13
CA TYR A 34 10.81 -10.25 -21.01
C TYR A 34 9.73 -10.93 -21.87
N GLY A 35 8.84 -11.66 -21.21
CA GLY A 35 7.70 -12.33 -21.84
C GLY A 35 7.95 -13.78 -22.27
N SER A 36 9.20 -14.23 -22.32
CA SER A 36 9.54 -15.63 -22.57
C SER A 36 9.59 -16.41 -21.27
N LEU A 37 8.95 -17.56 -21.21
CA LEU A 37 9.07 -18.51 -20.10
C LEU A 37 10.35 -19.34 -20.32
N ASP A 38 11.34 -19.15 -19.45
CA ASP A 38 12.63 -19.83 -19.53
C ASP A 38 12.69 -21.08 -18.63
N VAL A 39 12.00 -21.05 -17.48
CA VAL A 39 11.98 -22.14 -16.50
C VAL A 39 10.57 -22.34 -15.98
N ASP A 40 10.12 -23.59 -15.93
CA ASP A 40 8.92 -24.05 -15.25
C ASP A 40 9.21 -25.43 -14.66
N GLU A 41 9.54 -25.45 -13.38
CA GLU A 41 9.96 -26.68 -12.71
C GLU A 41 9.51 -26.72 -11.24
N THR A 42 9.52 -27.92 -10.68
CA THR A 42 9.28 -28.10 -9.24
C THR A 42 10.52 -27.68 -8.44
N CYS A 43 10.31 -27.12 -7.28
CA CYS A 43 11.38 -26.71 -6.39
C CYS A 43 11.04 -26.99 -4.91
N ASN A 44 12.08 -27.11 -4.09
CA ASN A 44 11.90 -27.15 -2.64
C ASN A 44 12.01 -25.74 -2.08
N CYS A 45 10.84 -25.15 -1.71
CA CYS A 45 10.81 -23.83 -1.11
C CYS A 45 9.79 -23.80 0.06
N PRO A 46 9.98 -22.91 1.05
CA PRO A 46 9.05 -22.77 2.16
C PRO A 46 7.65 -22.38 1.68
N ARG A 47 6.64 -22.70 2.49
CA ARG A 47 5.27 -22.24 2.24
C ARG A 47 5.21 -20.72 2.10
N GLY A 48 4.63 -20.25 1.00
CA GLY A 48 4.50 -18.83 0.69
C GLY A 48 4.87 -18.52 -0.76
N THR A 49 5.06 -17.25 -1.05
CA THR A 49 5.43 -16.80 -2.39
C THR A 49 6.58 -15.80 -2.31
N LYS A 50 7.63 -16.04 -3.09
CA LYS A 50 8.74 -15.12 -3.32
C LYS A 50 8.70 -14.67 -4.78
N LEU A 51 8.73 -13.37 -5.00
CA LEU A 51 8.73 -12.76 -6.32
C LEU A 51 9.92 -11.81 -6.43
N ASP A 52 10.83 -12.11 -7.32
CA ASP A 52 11.95 -11.24 -7.67
C ASP A 52 11.69 -10.63 -9.05
N VAL A 53 11.79 -9.30 -9.15
CA VAL A 53 11.63 -8.56 -10.40
C VAL A 53 12.88 -7.73 -10.64
N SER A 54 13.51 -7.88 -11.79
CA SER A 54 14.71 -7.15 -12.16
C SER A 54 14.66 -6.69 -13.61
N GLY A 55 15.54 -5.76 -13.97
CA GLY A 55 15.64 -5.28 -15.35
C GLY A 55 14.36 -4.62 -15.89
N LEU A 56 13.54 -4.01 -15.03
CA LEU A 56 12.30 -3.38 -15.45
C LEU A 56 12.52 -2.35 -16.55
N PHE A 57 11.81 -2.52 -17.68
CA PHE A 57 11.85 -1.67 -18.87
C PHE A 57 13.18 -1.60 -19.62
N VAL A 58 14.19 -2.41 -19.29
CA VAL A 58 15.49 -2.40 -20.00
C VAL A 58 15.32 -2.65 -21.50
N LYS A 59 14.43 -3.56 -21.89
CA LYS A 59 14.11 -3.82 -23.31
C LYS A 59 13.05 -2.89 -23.92
N THR A 60 12.58 -1.91 -23.17
CA THR A 60 11.58 -0.92 -23.61
C THR A 60 12.06 0.51 -23.34
N PRO A 61 13.02 1.04 -24.14
CA PRO A 61 13.71 2.31 -23.85
C PRO A 61 12.77 3.51 -23.68
N ALA A 62 11.66 3.53 -24.41
CA ALA A 62 10.66 4.59 -24.30
C ALA A 62 10.05 4.63 -22.88
N ARG A 63 9.70 3.47 -22.30
CA ARG A 63 9.19 3.37 -20.92
C ARG A 63 10.30 3.61 -19.90
N PHE A 64 11.50 3.11 -20.12
CA PHE A 64 12.64 3.32 -19.23
C PHE A 64 12.95 4.80 -19.01
N LYS A 65 12.87 5.61 -20.07
CA LYS A 65 13.05 7.09 -19.98
C LYS A 65 12.01 7.81 -19.13
N HIS A 66 10.85 7.19 -18.88
CA HIS A 66 9.81 7.76 -18.01
C HIS A 66 9.99 7.43 -16.52
N LEU A 67 10.88 6.51 -16.17
CA LEU A 67 11.27 6.28 -14.78
C LEU A 67 11.93 7.56 -14.24
N LYS A 68 11.55 7.92 -13.05
CA LYS A 68 12.09 9.08 -12.36
C LYS A 68 13.33 8.70 -11.54
N SER A 69 13.78 9.56 -10.65
CA SER A 69 14.89 9.21 -9.77
C SER A 69 14.51 8.06 -8.84
N ILE A 70 15.50 7.28 -8.43
CA ILE A 70 15.32 6.16 -7.47
C ILE A 70 14.60 6.65 -6.20
N SER A 71 14.98 7.81 -5.68
CA SER A 71 14.35 8.39 -4.49
C SER A 71 12.87 8.72 -4.71
N TYR A 72 12.50 9.17 -5.92
CA TYR A 72 11.10 9.44 -6.24
C TYR A 72 10.29 8.13 -6.33
N GLU A 73 10.79 7.15 -7.08
CA GLU A 73 10.11 5.85 -7.22
C GLU A 73 9.97 5.17 -5.86
N PHE A 74 11.00 5.23 -5.03
CA PHE A 74 10.94 4.71 -3.67
C PHE A 74 9.89 5.43 -2.82
N SER A 75 9.75 6.75 -2.93
CA SER A 75 8.73 7.50 -2.20
C SER A 75 7.31 7.09 -2.57
N VAL A 76 7.07 6.77 -3.84
CA VAL A 76 5.77 6.25 -4.33
C VAL A 76 5.49 4.85 -3.79
N ILE A 77 6.51 3.98 -3.74
CA ILE A 77 6.40 2.64 -3.16
C ILE A 77 6.10 2.74 -1.66
N ALA A 78 6.82 3.60 -0.94
CA ALA A 78 6.61 3.80 0.50
C ALA A 78 5.19 4.33 0.80
N ASP A 79 4.69 5.29 0.03
CA ASP A 79 3.31 5.79 0.16
C ASP A 79 2.27 4.67 -0.07
N LEU A 80 2.49 3.82 -1.08
CA LEU A 80 1.62 2.68 -1.33
C LEU A 80 1.65 1.67 -0.16
N MET A 81 2.84 1.33 0.35
CA MET A 81 3.00 0.42 1.49
C MET A 81 2.30 0.94 2.75
N ASN A 82 2.44 2.22 3.03
CA ASN A 82 1.76 2.89 4.12
C ASN A 82 0.23 2.75 4.01
N LYS A 83 -0.30 3.00 2.82
CA LYS A 83 -1.74 2.88 2.52
C LYS A 83 -2.24 1.46 2.65
N MET A 84 -1.46 0.48 2.19
CA MET A 84 -1.78 -0.93 2.35
C MET A 84 -1.78 -1.35 3.82
N ALA A 85 -0.82 -0.90 4.61
CA ALA A 85 -0.76 -1.18 6.04
C ALA A 85 -1.99 -0.63 6.79
N LEU A 86 -2.42 0.59 6.48
CA LEU A 86 -3.64 1.18 7.05
C LEU A 86 -4.92 0.45 6.61
N SER A 87 -4.97 -0.05 5.38
CA SER A 87 -6.11 -0.82 4.88
C SER A 87 -6.20 -2.22 5.46
N HIS A 88 -5.05 -2.78 5.86
CA HIS A 88 -4.91 -4.16 6.34
C HIS A 88 -4.07 -4.23 7.62
N PRO A 89 -4.50 -3.62 8.72
CA PRO A 89 -3.71 -3.51 9.95
C PRO A 89 -3.39 -4.85 10.59
N GLN A 90 -4.14 -5.91 10.26
CA GLN A 90 -3.92 -7.29 10.70
C GLN A 90 -2.81 -8.01 9.92
N ILE A 91 -2.24 -7.39 8.87
CA ILE A 91 -1.15 -7.94 8.09
C ILE A 91 0.15 -7.26 8.49
N ARG A 92 1.19 -8.05 8.73
CA ARG A 92 2.55 -7.53 8.92
C ARG A 92 3.14 -7.14 7.58
N PHE A 93 3.52 -5.88 7.43
CA PHE A 93 4.25 -5.35 6.30
C PHE A 93 5.69 -5.02 6.69
N GLN A 94 6.62 -5.22 5.77
CA GLN A 94 7.98 -4.75 5.88
C GLN A 94 8.44 -4.19 4.53
N LEU A 95 9.01 -3.00 4.54
CA LEU A 95 9.66 -2.38 3.40
C LEU A 95 11.13 -2.15 3.72
N SER A 96 12.00 -2.65 2.87
CA SER A 96 13.44 -2.43 2.97
C SER A 96 13.95 -1.71 1.71
N HIS A 97 14.97 -0.86 1.89
CA HIS A 97 15.67 -0.15 0.83
C HIS A 97 17.17 -0.26 1.08
N ASP A 98 17.91 -0.72 0.07
CA ASP A 98 19.35 -0.96 0.16
C ASP A 98 19.75 -1.78 1.40
N GLY A 99 19.02 -2.86 1.66
CA GLY A 99 19.24 -3.77 2.79
C GLY A 99 18.84 -3.24 4.17
N ARG A 100 18.30 -2.02 4.26
CA ARG A 100 17.83 -1.43 5.53
C ARG A 100 16.31 -1.42 5.59
N VAL A 101 15.75 -1.87 6.71
CA VAL A 101 14.32 -1.75 6.98
C VAL A 101 13.96 -0.28 7.20
N VAL A 102 13.06 0.26 6.38
CA VAL A 102 12.61 1.66 6.45
C VAL A 102 11.18 1.79 6.97
N PHE A 103 10.40 0.73 6.88
CA PHE A 103 9.03 0.68 7.40
C PHE A 103 8.71 -0.75 7.80
N GLN A 104 8.04 -0.93 8.95
CA GLN A 104 7.59 -2.24 9.40
C GLN A 104 6.37 -2.10 10.31
N THR A 105 5.37 -2.98 10.14
CA THR A 105 4.22 -3.10 11.04
C THR A 105 4.20 -4.44 11.73
N SER A 106 3.56 -4.52 12.90
CA SER A 106 3.43 -5.76 13.65
C SER A 106 2.38 -6.72 13.10
N GLY A 107 1.34 -6.19 12.40
CA GLY A 107 0.18 -6.95 11.96
C GLY A 107 -0.80 -7.31 13.09
N ASN A 108 -0.79 -6.55 14.17
CA ASN A 108 -1.61 -6.80 15.36
C ASN A 108 -2.99 -6.08 15.33
N GLY A 109 -3.33 -5.40 14.23
CA GLY A 109 -4.56 -4.62 14.08
C GLY A 109 -4.51 -3.21 14.67
N ASN A 110 -3.39 -2.80 15.28
CA ASN A 110 -3.27 -1.50 15.94
C ASN A 110 -2.97 -0.38 14.94
N ILE A 111 -4.00 0.38 14.57
CA ILE A 111 -3.88 1.54 13.66
C ILE A 111 -2.99 2.65 14.24
N GLN A 112 -3.01 2.87 15.55
CA GLN A 112 -2.18 3.90 16.17
C GLN A 112 -0.68 3.59 16.03
N GLU A 113 -0.28 2.32 16.10
CA GLU A 113 1.08 1.90 15.82
C GLU A 113 1.50 2.23 14.38
N ILE A 114 0.61 1.97 13.42
CA ILE A 114 0.84 2.28 12.01
C ILE A 114 0.94 3.79 11.81
N LEU A 115 0.05 4.57 12.39
CA LEU A 115 0.09 6.03 12.33
C LEU A 115 1.38 6.59 12.98
N TYR A 116 1.87 5.97 14.06
CA TYR A 116 3.13 6.34 14.68
C TYR A 116 4.31 6.12 13.73
N GLN A 117 4.35 4.98 13.04
CA GLN A 117 5.40 4.67 12.07
C GLN A 117 5.39 5.61 10.86
N MET A 118 4.19 5.99 10.40
CA MET A 118 4.02 6.84 9.22
C MET A 118 4.25 8.33 9.49
N TYR A 119 3.69 8.82 10.61
CA TYR A 119 3.53 10.26 10.86
C TYR A 119 4.16 10.73 12.16
N GLY A 120 4.68 9.80 12.97
CA GLY A 120 5.32 10.09 14.25
C GLY A 120 4.36 10.16 15.43
N LYS A 121 4.95 10.36 16.61
CA LYS A 121 4.28 10.30 17.92
C LYS A 121 3.10 11.29 18.04
N GLU A 122 3.32 12.50 17.59
CA GLU A 122 2.34 13.58 17.73
C GLU A 122 1.01 13.25 17.02
N VAL A 123 1.08 12.77 15.77
CA VAL A 123 -0.08 12.38 14.99
C VAL A 123 -0.78 11.17 15.61
N ALA A 124 -0.03 10.14 15.97
CA ALA A 124 -0.59 8.93 16.55
C ALA A 124 -1.33 9.17 17.87
N GLN A 125 -0.80 10.05 18.75
CA GLN A 125 -1.42 10.39 20.03
C GLN A 125 -2.66 11.27 19.91
N ASN A 126 -2.82 11.98 18.80
CA ASN A 126 -3.96 12.87 18.55
C ASN A 126 -4.91 12.31 17.49
N ALA A 127 -4.80 11.04 17.17
CA ALA A 127 -5.72 10.31 16.32
C ALA A 127 -6.91 9.81 17.15
N ILE A 128 -8.09 10.32 16.84
CA ILE A 128 -9.35 9.99 17.52
C ILE A 128 -10.11 9.02 16.64
N PRO A 129 -10.46 7.82 17.13
CA PRO A 129 -11.32 6.91 16.39
C PRO A 129 -12.72 7.49 16.28
N PHE A 130 -13.36 7.27 15.14
CA PHE A 130 -14.77 7.57 14.93
C PHE A 130 -15.45 6.38 14.26
N GLU A 131 -16.73 6.22 14.54
CA GLU A 131 -17.57 5.19 13.97
C GLU A 131 -18.99 5.73 13.80
N GLY A 132 -19.64 5.34 12.72
CA GLY A 132 -21.03 5.65 12.44
C GLY A 132 -21.63 4.64 11.49
N ASN A 133 -22.91 4.35 11.67
CA ASN A 133 -23.64 3.42 10.81
C ASN A 133 -25.05 3.90 10.53
N ASN A 134 -25.59 3.49 9.40
CA ASN A 134 -27.01 3.53 9.09
C ASN A 134 -27.41 2.19 8.43
N GLU A 135 -28.59 2.12 7.83
CA GLU A 135 -29.10 0.88 7.21
C GLU A 135 -28.22 0.39 6.05
N ASP A 136 -27.57 1.31 5.31
CA ASP A 136 -26.81 1.01 4.11
C ASP A 136 -25.31 1.01 4.30
N PHE A 137 -24.78 1.80 5.25
CA PHE A 137 -23.35 2.08 5.37
C PHE A 137 -22.85 1.98 6.81
N HIS A 138 -21.68 1.37 6.95
CA HIS A 138 -20.87 1.45 8.15
C HIS A 138 -19.59 2.22 7.85
N ILE A 139 -19.36 3.31 8.57
CA ILE A 139 -18.20 4.18 8.41
C ILE A 139 -17.40 4.14 9.70
N HIS A 140 -16.12 3.88 9.59
CA HIS A 140 -15.19 3.94 10.71
C HIS A 140 -13.83 4.47 10.26
N GLY A 141 -13.07 5.05 11.20
CA GLY A 141 -11.76 5.58 10.86
C GLY A 141 -11.11 6.33 12.02
N TYR A 142 -10.12 7.14 11.67
CA TYR A 142 -9.40 8.00 12.60
C TYR A 142 -9.35 9.43 12.07
N ALA A 143 -9.73 10.38 12.89
CA ALA A 143 -9.57 11.80 12.62
C ALA A 143 -8.41 12.35 13.47
N ILE A 144 -7.57 13.17 12.86
CA ILE A 144 -6.50 13.85 13.57
C ILE A 144 -7.01 15.17 14.10
N GLN A 145 -6.73 15.48 15.36
CA GLN A 145 -7.19 16.72 15.99
C GLN A 145 -6.73 17.97 15.21
N PRO A 146 -7.58 19.01 15.07
CA PRO A 146 -7.29 20.21 14.28
C PRO A 146 -6.03 20.98 14.69
N LYS A 147 -5.60 20.87 15.96
CA LYS A 147 -4.36 21.49 16.45
C LYS A 147 -3.10 21.00 15.72
N ILE A 148 -3.18 19.82 15.08
CA ILE A 148 -2.10 19.24 14.25
C ILE A 148 -2.50 19.45 12.80
N ASN A 149 -2.55 20.71 12.37
CA ASN A 149 -2.96 21.05 11.02
C ASN A 149 -1.86 20.76 10.01
N ARG A 150 -2.14 19.87 9.04
CA ARG A 150 -1.37 19.71 7.82
C ARG A 150 -2.25 20.13 6.64
N ALA A 151 -1.96 21.29 6.09
CA ALA A 151 -2.76 22.02 5.11
C ALA A 151 -3.01 21.32 3.76
N THR A 152 -2.91 19.99 3.65
CA THR A 152 -3.07 19.31 2.37
C THR A 152 -4.01 18.11 2.45
N LYS A 153 -4.97 18.04 1.54
CA LYS A 153 -5.86 16.90 1.27
C LYS A 153 -5.15 15.56 0.96
N TYR A 154 -3.82 15.56 0.83
CA TYR A 154 -3.01 14.36 0.64
C TYR A 154 -3.02 13.41 1.84
N PHE A 155 -3.44 13.91 3.01
CA PHE A 155 -3.56 13.10 4.23
C PHE A 155 -4.96 12.49 4.43
N MET A 156 -5.89 12.70 3.49
CA MET A 156 -7.16 11.98 3.48
C MET A 156 -6.97 10.62 2.81
N PHE A 157 -7.17 9.60 3.60
CA PHE A 157 -7.07 8.22 3.20
C PHE A 157 -8.45 7.56 3.27
N LEU A 158 -8.93 7.04 2.16
CA LEU A 158 -10.27 6.45 2.06
C LEU A 158 -10.17 5.01 1.56
N THR A 159 -10.88 4.12 2.23
CA THR A 159 -11.06 2.75 1.77
C THR A 159 -12.55 2.42 1.66
N LEU A 160 -12.90 1.60 0.70
CA LEU A 160 -14.20 0.97 0.59
C LEU A 160 -14.00 -0.55 0.55
N ASN A 161 -14.52 -1.25 1.55
CA ASN A 161 -14.33 -2.69 1.70
C ASN A 161 -12.84 -3.09 1.56
N THR A 162 -11.98 -2.41 2.33
CA THR A 162 -10.51 -2.54 2.35
C THR A 162 -9.77 -2.13 1.06
N ARG A 163 -10.47 -1.65 0.04
CA ARG A 163 -9.86 -1.14 -1.20
C ARG A 163 -9.64 0.35 -1.13
N LEU A 164 -8.45 0.78 -1.49
CA LEU A 164 -8.14 2.20 -1.66
C LEU A 164 -9.02 2.82 -2.73
N ILE A 165 -9.70 3.92 -2.39
CA ILE A 165 -10.50 4.69 -3.32
C ILE A 165 -10.07 6.15 -3.35
N ARG A 166 -10.34 6.80 -4.48
CA ARG A 166 -10.26 8.25 -4.64
C ARG A 166 -11.66 8.74 -5.01
N SER A 167 -12.31 9.45 -4.09
CA SER A 167 -13.62 10.04 -4.31
C SER A 167 -13.59 11.52 -3.95
N VAL A 168 -13.70 12.37 -4.94
CA VAL A 168 -13.77 13.82 -4.76
C VAL A 168 -15.01 14.22 -3.96
N ALA A 169 -16.13 13.52 -4.18
CA ALA A 169 -17.37 13.79 -3.47
C ALA A 169 -17.24 13.51 -1.97
N ILE A 170 -16.68 12.35 -1.59
CA ILE A 170 -16.47 11.99 -0.19
C ILE A 170 -15.45 12.94 0.46
N GLN A 171 -14.35 13.23 -0.23
CA GLN A 171 -13.34 14.18 0.28
C GLN A 171 -13.95 15.56 0.54
N LYS A 172 -14.79 16.05 -0.38
CA LYS A 172 -15.49 17.33 -0.20
C LYS A 172 -16.44 17.28 0.98
N ALA A 173 -17.25 16.25 1.13
CA ALA A 173 -18.16 16.09 2.25
C ALA A 173 -17.42 16.09 3.61
N ILE A 174 -16.27 15.42 3.71
CA ILE A 174 -15.43 15.42 4.92
C ILE A 174 -14.87 16.82 5.21
N LEU A 175 -14.44 17.55 4.18
CA LEU A 175 -13.94 18.92 4.32
C LEU A 175 -15.04 19.87 4.76
N ASP A 176 -16.22 19.80 4.16
CA ASP A 176 -17.38 20.64 4.51
C ASP A 176 -17.78 20.42 5.98
N LEU A 177 -17.83 19.17 6.44
CA LEU A 177 -18.07 18.84 7.85
C LEU A 177 -16.98 19.39 8.78
N SER A 178 -15.71 19.29 8.41
CA SER A 178 -14.61 19.79 9.24
C SER A 178 -14.62 21.32 9.37
N LEU A 179 -15.02 22.03 8.33
CA LEU A 179 -15.11 23.50 8.33
C LEU A 179 -16.28 24.01 9.20
N ILE A 180 -17.41 23.30 9.25
CA ILE A 180 -18.57 23.67 10.08
C ILE A 180 -18.20 23.61 11.57
N HIS A 181 -17.46 22.57 11.99
CA HIS A 181 -17.06 22.41 13.40
C HIS A 181 -15.93 23.34 13.87
N ILE A 182 -15.13 23.90 12.93
CA ILE A 182 -14.08 24.87 13.28
C ILE A 182 -14.63 26.28 13.44
N SER A 183 -15.80 26.58 12.86
CA SER A 183 -16.41 27.92 12.85
C SER A 183 -17.48 28.15 13.91
N GLU A 184 -17.88 27.16 14.72
CA GLU A 184 -18.76 27.38 15.86
C GLU A 184 -17.91 27.79 17.07
N PRO A 185 -18.04 29.07 17.56
CA PRO A 185 -17.45 29.45 18.82
C PRO A 185 -18.23 28.78 19.94
N THR A 186 -17.55 28.03 20.78
CA THR A 186 -18.05 27.57 22.10
C THR A 186 -18.29 28.72 23.03
#